data_3130f3bf074a7e981e823fa74ab30b9e
#
_entry.id   3130f3bf074a7e981e823fa74ab30b9e
#
_cell.length_a   1.000
_cell.length_b   1.000
_cell.length_c   1.000
_cell.angle_alpha   90.00
_cell.angle_beta   90.00
_cell.angle_gamma   90.00
#
_symmetry.space_group_name_H-M   'P 1'
#
loop_
_entity.id
_entity.type
_entity.pdbx_description
1 polymer ?
#
loop_
_entity_poly.entity_id
_entity_poly.type
_entity_poly.pdbx_seq_one_letter_code
_entity_poly.pdbx_strand_id
1 'polypeptide(L)'
;MTSQPVRLGLSENRAQFALLVAVTAFVGAMVGLERSTLPLIGRDDFGLGSSAAVLSFIVAFGVAKAATNLAAGILAERIGRRRLLVAGWLLALPVPLLIALAPSWEWIVAANALLGVNQGLTWSMTVVMKIDLVGPKRRGLALGLNEAAGYGGVAVAAVASGWLASEFAARDVLVVAGAIIAVTALLLSALFVRDTAAHVALEQARDHADADGQPPALRVAMRDASYRVPALRSCSQAGLVNNLNDALAWGLVPLFLAAHGASAAEVGLVAGIYPAVWGLGQIGAGHWSDRVGRKPLIVAGMLVQAGALALLAVSSGTVGVAAVAAVLLGAGTALVYPTLIAAISDSVSPIARAPTVGVYRFWRDSGYVVGGLMSGMLADTLGYGGTIAVIAGLTAGSGLWVAFDMPTRGLRADGNYSAGVTEASAASRLG
;
A
#
# COMPACT_ATOMS: atom_id res chain seq x y z
N MET A 1 -8.83 33.24 22.24
CA MET A 1 -9.39 32.17 21.39
C MET A 1 -9.72 31.00 22.29
N THR A 2 -10.98 30.82 22.65
CA THR A 2 -11.43 29.67 23.45
C THR A 2 -11.22 28.39 22.66
N SER A 3 -10.31 27.55 23.13
CA SER A 3 -10.07 26.25 22.54
C SER A 3 -11.36 25.42 22.67
N GLN A 4 -12.00 25.10 21.55
CA GLN A 4 -13.13 24.16 21.56
C GLN A 4 -12.65 22.83 22.20
N PRO A 5 -13.47 22.22 23.07
CA PRO A 5 -13.11 20.96 23.70
C PRO A 5 -12.88 19.89 22.62
N VAL A 6 -11.76 19.18 22.72
CA VAL A 6 -11.43 18.07 21.82
C VAL A 6 -12.48 16.97 21.98
N ARG A 7 -13.04 16.49 20.87
CA ARG A 7 -14.06 15.43 20.83
C ARG A 7 -13.68 14.38 19.80
N LEU A 8 -13.83 13.11 20.14
CA LEU A 8 -13.69 11.99 19.21
C LEU A 8 -15.01 11.81 18.43
N GLY A 9 -14.91 11.55 17.16
CA GLY A 9 -16.06 11.26 16.31
C GLY A 9 -15.93 11.84 14.90
N LEU A 10 -16.59 11.19 13.93
CA LEU A 10 -16.54 11.62 12.54
C LEU A 10 -17.35 12.93 12.34
N SER A 11 -18.50 13.04 12.97
CA SER A 11 -19.37 14.24 12.92
C SER A 11 -18.70 15.46 13.53
N GLU A 12 -17.99 15.26 14.62
CA GLU A 12 -17.30 16.28 15.38
C GLU A 12 -16.07 16.83 14.65
N ASN A 13 -15.42 15.97 13.85
CA ASN A 13 -14.18 16.26 13.14
C ASN A 13 -14.31 16.25 11.62
N ARG A 14 -15.55 16.35 11.08
CA ARG A 14 -15.84 16.14 9.64
C ARG A 14 -14.96 16.96 8.69
N ALA A 15 -14.67 18.21 9.03
CA ALA A 15 -13.86 19.08 8.17
C ALA A 15 -12.40 18.63 8.10
N GLN A 16 -11.79 18.30 9.25
CA GLN A 16 -10.42 17.76 9.28
C GLN A 16 -10.34 16.38 8.66
N PHE A 17 -11.34 15.54 8.88
CA PHE A 17 -11.42 14.22 8.26
C PHE A 17 -11.52 14.32 6.73
N ALA A 18 -12.40 15.16 6.19
CA ALA A 18 -12.54 15.40 4.75
C ALA A 18 -11.26 15.98 4.13
N LEU A 19 -10.60 16.91 4.82
CA LEU A 19 -9.31 17.44 4.41
C LEU A 19 -8.24 16.34 4.31
N LEU A 20 -8.14 15.46 5.31
CA LEU A 20 -7.20 14.33 5.29
C LEU A 20 -7.55 13.30 4.21
N VAL A 21 -8.84 13.11 3.88
CA VAL A 21 -9.27 12.30 2.72
C VAL A 21 -8.77 12.92 1.41
N ALA A 22 -8.93 14.23 1.23
CA ALA A 22 -8.42 14.94 0.06
C ALA A 22 -6.88 14.87 -0.03
N VAL A 23 -6.17 15.08 1.08
CA VAL A 23 -4.69 14.93 1.12
C VAL A 23 -4.28 13.50 0.74
N THR A 24 -5.03 12.48 1.18
CA THR A 24 -4.74 11.09 0.79
C THR A 24 -4.93 10.84 -0.70
N ALA A 25 -5.94 11.48 -1.32
CA ALA A 25 -6.11 11.41 -2.78
C ALA A 25 -4.89 11.98 -3.52
N PHE A 26 -4.31 13.09 -3.05
CA PHE A 26 -3.05 13.62 -3.61
C PHE A 26 -1.86 12.68 -3.37
N VAL A 27 -1.79 11.99 -2.22
CA VAL A 27 -0.77 10.96 -1.97
C VAL A 27 -0.86 9.86 -3.02
N GLY A 28 -2.08 9.37 -3.31
CA GLY A 28 -2.31 8.38 -4.37
C GLY A 28 -1.99 8.93 -5.75
N ALA A 29 -2.39 10.17 -6.04
CA ALA A 29 -2.16 10.79 -7.34
C ALA A 29 -0.67 10.88 -7.71
N MET A 30 0.22 11.19 -6.76
CA MET A 30 1.68 11.18 -7.00
C MET A 30 2.17 9.82 -7.50
N VAL A 31 1.65 8.72 -6.95
CA VAL A 31 1.99 7.37 -7.42
C VAL A 31 1.37 7.10 -8.78
N GLY A 32 0.09 7.43 -8.95
CA GLY A 32 -0.67 7.16 -10.18
C GLY A 32 -0.07 7.80 -11.41
N LEU A 33 0.44 9.04 -11.30
CA LEU A 33 1.10 9.74 -12.40
C LEU A 33 2.24 8.92 -13.01
N GLU A 34 3.05 8.28 -12.17
CA GLU A 34 4.25 7.59 -12.61
C GLU A 34 3.99 6.18 -13.14
N ARG A 35 2.94 5.50 -12.65
CA ARG A 35 2.71 4.07 -12.93
C ARG A 35 2.29 3.77 -14.37
N SER A 36 1.72 4.74 -15.08
CA SER A 36 1.37 4.59 -16.49
C SER A 36 2.46 5.07 -17.44
N THR A 37 3.33 5.97 -17.01
CA THR A 37 4.22 6.73 -17.89
C THR A 37 5.69 6.41 -17.69
N LEU A 38 6.19 6.24 -16.45
CA LEU A 38 7.62 5.99 -16.20
C LEU A 38 8.19 4.75 -16.90
N PRO A 39 7.49 3.60 -16.95
CA PRO A 39 8.02 2.46 -17.69
C PRO A 39 8.24 2.78 -19.19
N LEU A 40 7.34 3.57 -19.79
CA LEU A 40 7.46 4.00 -21.19
C LEU A 40 8.63 4.98 -21.38
N ILE A 41 8.76 5.98 -20.49
CA ILE A 41 9.90 6.92 -20.49
C ILE A 41 11.24 6.16 -20.36
N GLY A 42 11.33 5.15 -19.49
CA GLY A 42 12.54 4.33 -19.35
C GLY A 42 12.96 3.68 -20.64
N ARG A 43 12.01 3.15 -21.40
CA ARG A 43 12.27 2.53 -22.69
C ARG A 43 12.50 3.57 -23.80
N ASP A 44 11.62 4.57 -23.92
CA ASP A 44 11.55 5.43 -25.09
C ASP A 44 12.50 6.63 -24.99
N ASP A 45 12.63 7.29 -23.82
CA ASP A 45 13.50 8.44 -23.61
C ASP A 45 14.94 8.05 -23.22
N PHE A 46 15.09 7.00 -22.39
CA PHE A 46 16.40 6.54 -21.91
C PHE A 46 16.94 5.32 -22.66
N GLY A 47 16.18 4.75 -23.59
CA GLY A 47 16.63 3.63 -24.45
C GLY A 47 16.94 2.34 -23.68
N LEU A 48 16.32 2.11 -22.52
CA LEU A 48 16.59 0.94 -21.70
C LEU A 48 16.01 -0.32 -22.34
N GLY A 49 16.89 -1.21 -22.78
CA GLY A 49 16.51 -2.50 -23.36
C GLY A 49 16.14 -3.58 -22.35
N SER A 50 16.59 -3.46 -21.09
CA SER A 50 16.32 -4.42 -20.02
C SER A 50 15.11 -3.99 -19.19
N SER A 51 14.13 -4.88 -19.03
CA SER A 51 12.98 -4.67 -18.17
C SER A 51 13.40 -4.55 -16.69
N ALA A 52 14.45 -5.28 -16.28
CA ALA A 52 15.00 -5.15 -14.93
C ALA A 52 15.56 -3.74 -14.68
N ALA A 53 16.23 -3.15 -15.68
CA ALA A 53 16.71 -1.78 -15.59
C ALA A 53 15.53 -0.81 -15.51
N VAL A 54 14.52 -0.95 -16.34
CA VAL A 54 13.31 -0.11 -16.29
C VAL A 54 12.62 -0.22 -14.93
N LEU A 55 12.39 -1.41 -14.39
CA LEU A 55 11.65 -1.60 -13.14
C LEU A 55 12.47 -1.26 -11.88
N SER A 56 13.73 -0.87 -12.00
CA SER A 56 14.57 -0.46 -10.87
C SER A 56 13.98 0.69 -10.04
N PHE A 57 13.20 1.58 -10.66
CA PHE A 57 12.50 2.66 -9.93
C PHE A 57 11.46 2.13 -8.94
N ILE A 58 10.73 1.04 -9.28
CA ILE A 58 9.76 0.39 -8.37
C ILE A 58 10.50 -0.26 -7.21
N VAL A 59 11.65 -0.87 -7.46
CA VAL A 59 12.48 -1.48 -6.42
C VAL A 59 12.96 -0.42 -5.43
N ALA A 60 13.51 0.70 -5.91
CA ALA A 60 13.96 1.81 -5.09
C ALA A 60 12.82 2.42 -4.26
N PHE A 61 11.67 2.65 -4.91
CA PHE A 61 10.45 3.08 -4.25
C PHE A 61 10.03 2.11 -3.14
N GLY A 62 9.98 0.80 -3.42
CA GLY A 62 9.58 -0.23 -2.48
C GLY A 62 10.48 -0.31 -1.26
N VAL A 63 11.81 -0.31 -1.45
CA VAL A 63 12.80 -0.32 -0.36
C VAL A 63 12.60 0.91 0.54
N ALA A 64 12.56 2.10 -0.06
CA ALA A 64 12.41 3.34 0.68
C ALA A 64 11.08 3.41 1.45
N LYS A 65 9.97 2.99 0.81
CA LYS A 65 8.64 2.97 1.42
C LYS A 65 8.55 1.97 2.57
N ALA A 66 9.06 0.74 2.39
CA ALA A 66 9.03 -0.30 3.43
C ALA A 66 9.83 0.14 4.66
N ALA A 67 11.05 0.65 4.48
CA ALA A 67 11.88 1.16 5.56
C ALA A 67 11.22 2.35 6.29
N THR A 68 10.65 3.29 5.53
CA THR A 68 10.00 4.47 6.09
C THR A 68 8.73 4.12 6.85
N ASN A 69 7.91 3.20 6.34
CA ASN A 69 6.71 2.72 7.05
C ASN A 69 7.04 2.08 8.41
N LEU A 70 8.13 1.33 8.49
CA LEU A 70 8.59 0.74 9.75
C LEU A 70 8.98 1.82 10.77
N ALA A 71 9.59 2.92 10.33
CA ALA A 71 10.03 4.02 11.19
C ALA A 71 8.90 5.03 11.50
N ALA A 72 7.89 5.14 10.62
CA ALA A 72 6.89 6.22 10.68
C ALA A 72 6.11 6.27 11.99
N GLY A 73 5.81 5.11 12.62
CA GLY A 73 5.13 5.05 13.91
C GLY A 73 5.95 5.70 15.04
N ILE A 74 7.22 5.33 15.15
CA ILE A 74 8.15 5.88 16.15
C ILE A 74 8.39 7.37 15.93
N LEU A 75 8.56 7.76 14.67
CA LEU A 75 8.76 9.16 14.30
C LEU A 75 7.52 10.01 14.61
N ALA A 76 6.32 9.48 14.42
CA ALA A 76 5.07 10.18 14.71
C ALA A 76 4.91 10.53 16.20
N GLU A 77 5.37 9.66 17.09
CA GLU A 77 5.36 9.91 18.54
C GLU A 77 6.38 10.98 18.95
N ARG A 78 7.56 11.01 18.31
CA ARG A 78 8.64 11.95 18.63
C ARG A 78 8.47 13.33 18.02
N ILE A 79 8.07 13.40 16.77
CA ILE A 79 8.05 14.62 15.96
C ILE A 79 6.64 15.24 15.94
N GLY A 80 5.60 14.42 16.09
CA GLY A 80 4.20 14.79 15.92
C GLY A 80 3.69 14.47 14.50
N ARG A 81 2.41 14.09 14.42
CA ARG A 81 1.80 13.56 13.19
C ARG A 81 1.74 14.58 12.07
N ARG A 82 1.31 15.82 12.37
CA ARG A 82 1.24 16.90 11.39
C ARG A 82 2.60 17.29 10.84
N ARG A 83 3.62 17.42 11.71
CA ARG A 83 4.99 17.77 11.28
C ARG A 83 5.55 16.70 10.35
N LEU A 84 5.29 15.44 10.64
CA LEU A 84 5.75 14.31 9.82
C LEU A 84 5.03 14.25 8.47
N LEU A 85 3.71 14.57 8.43
CA LEU A 85 2.95 14.71 7.18
C LEU A 85 3.53 15.83 6.30
N VAL A 86 3.80 17.00 6.88
CA VAL A 86 4.39 18.14 6.17
C VAL A 86 5.82 17.82 5.69
N ALA A 87 6.64 17.18 6.53
CA ALA A 87 7.98 16.73 6.13
C ALA A 87 7.92 15.75 4.94
N GLY A 88 6.95 14.84 4.93
CA GLY A 88 6.72 13.95 3.80
C GLY A 88 6.43 14.71 2.51
N TRP A 89 5.60 15.75 2.54
CA TRP A 89 5.31 16.57 1.37
C TRP A 89 6.49 17.46 0.95
N LEU A 90 7.30 17.97 1.88
CA LEU A 90 8.53 18.67 1.55
C LEU A 90 9.51 17.77 0.77
N LEU A 91 9.59 16.48 1.13
CA LEU A 91 10.38 15.48 0.40
C LEU A 91 9.78 15.13 -0.99
N ALA A 92 8.51 15.41 -1.23
CA ALA A 92 7.90 15.22 -2.55
C ALA A 92 8.24 16.35 -3.54
N LEU A 93 8.54 17.57 -3.05
CA LEU A 93 8.78 18.73 -3.92
C LEU A 93 9.93 18.53 -4.93
N PRO A 94 11.11 17.96 -4.55
CA PRO A 94 12.18 17.74 -5.51
C PRO A 94 11.92 16.60 -6.50
N VAL A 95 10.91 15.72 -6.28
CA VAL A 95 10.65 14.58 -7.16
C VAL A 95 10.38 15.00 -8.61
N PRO A 96 9.41 15.90 -8.90
CA PRO A 96 9.19 16.37 -10.26
C PRO A 96 10.43 17.05 -10.87
N LEU A 97 11.18 17.79 -10.07
CA LEU A 97 12.39 18.47 -10.52
C LEU A 97 13.50 17.48 -10.89
N LEU A 98 13.71 16.44 -10.07
CA LEU A 98 14.65 15.37 -10.38
C LEU A 98 14.29 14.66 -11.70
N ILE A 99 12.99 14.42 -11.95
CA ILE A 99 12.50 13.84 -13.20
C ILE A 99 12.75 14.81 -14.37
N ALA A 100 12.47 16.10 -14.19
CA ALA A 100 12.67 17.12 -15.22
C ALA A 100 14.13 17.22 -15.67
N LEU A 101 15.05 17.24 -14.72
CA LEU A 101 16.48 17.45 -14.94
C LEU A 101 17.26 16.14 -15.13
N ALA A 102 16.60 14.98 -15.11
CA ALA A 102 17.26 13.69 -15.17
C ALA A 102 18.08 13.51 -16.45
N PRO A 103 19.42 13.49 -16.38
CA PRO A 103 20.28 13.20 -17.52
C PRO A 103 20.43 11.70 -17.77
N SER A 104 20.06 10.86 -16.77
CA SER A 104 20.16 9.42 -16.81
C SER A 104 19.07 8.77 -15.95
N TRP A 105 18.88 7.45 -16.12
CA TRP A 105 17.83 6.71 -15.41
C TRP A 105 18.05 6.65 -13.89
N GLU A 106 19.28 6.72 -13.42
CA GLU A 106 19.62 6.71 -11.99
C GLU A 106 18.98 7.89 -11.24
N TRP A 107 18.79 9.03 -11.91
CA TRP A 107 18.07 10.18 -11.34
C TRP A 107 16.58 9.86 -11.13
N ILE A 108 15.97 9.13 -12.07
CA ILE A 108 14.59 8.66 -11.94
C ILE A 108 14.49 7.67 -10.79
N VAL A 109 15.45 6.75 -10.64
CA VAL A 109 15.52 5.80 -9.52
C VAL A 109 15.67 6.55 -8.20
N ALA A 110 16.51 7.58 -8.12
CA ALA A 110 16.68 8.41 -6.92
C ALA A 110 15.39 9.20 -6.61
N ALA A 111 14.72 9.78 -7.62
CA ALA A 111 13.43 10.45 -7.46
C ALA A 111 12.37 9.50 -6.88
N ASN A 112 12.35 8.24 -7.35
CA ASN A 112 11.43 7.23 -6.85
C ASN A 112 11.78 6.70 -5.45
N ALA A 113 13.05 6.64 -5.07
CA ALA A 113 13.43 6.39 -3.68
C ALA A 113 12.88 7.50 -2.76
N LEU A 114 13.02 8.77 -3.18
CA LEU A 114 12.49 9.92 -2.44
C LEU A 114 10.95 9.90 -2.39
N LEU A 115 10.28 9.55 -3.50
CA LEU A 115 8.83 9.32 -3.53
C LEU A 115 8.41 8.19 -2.59
N GLY A 116 9.21 7.12 -2.48
CA GLY A 116 8.98 6.03 -1.52
C GLY A 116 8.99 6.53 -0.07
N VAL A 117 9.95 7.39 0.29
CA VAL A 117 9.98 8.04 1.61
C VAL A 117 8.75 8.92 1.82
N ASN A 118 8.41 9.79 0.84
CA ASN A 118 7.21 10.60 0.89
C ASN A 118 5.96 9.73 1.16
N GLN A 119 5.78 8.65 0.39
CA GLN A 119 4.64 7.75 0.51
C GLN A 119 4.59 7.06 1.88
N GLY A 120 5.72 6.59 2.39
CA GLY A 120 5.79 5.99 3.72
C GLY A 120 5.37 6.93 4.84
N LEU A 121 5.76 8.21 4.76
CA LEU A 121 5.38 9.23 5.74
C LEU A 121 3.93 9.68 5.56
N THR A 122 3.56 10.14 4.37
CA THR A 122 2.27 10.81 4.14
C THR A 122 1.10 9.83 4.20
N TRP A 123 1.20 8.64 3.60
CA TRP A 123 0.17 7.61 3.68
C TRP A 123 -0.05 7.16 5.12
N SER A 124 1.04 6.86 5.86
CA SER A 124 0.93 6.47 7.26
C SER A 124 0.31 7.56 8.12
N MET A 125 0.71 8.81 7.96
CA MET A 125 0.18 9.91 8.77
C MET A 125 -1.29 10.20 8.46
N THR A 126 -1.71 10.17 7.19
CA THR A 126 -3.13 10.37 6.84
C THR A 126 -4.02 9.26 7.38
N VAL A 127 -3.54 8.00 7.43
CA VAL A 127 -4.24 6.88 8.08
C VAL A 127 -4.36 7.10 9.58
N VAL A 128 -3.22 7.33 10.26
CA VAL A 128 -3.17 7.45 11.72
C VAL A 128 -4.02 8.63 12.19
N MET A 129 -3.88 9.79 11.56
CA MET A 129 -4.63 10.99 11.94
C MET A 129 -6.14 10.81 11.77
N LYS A 130 -6.61 10.10 10.74
CA LYS A 130 -8.05 9.81 10.59
C LYS A 130 -8.56 8.87 11.66
N ILE A 131 -7.76 7.87 12.06
CA ILE A 131 -8.09 6.97 13.17
C ILE A 131 -8.19 7.75 14.49
N ASP A 132 -7.23 8.64 14.76
CA ASP A 132 -7.21 9.49 15.95
C ASP A 132 -8.47 10.37 16.05
N LEU A 133 -8.93 10.96 14.93
CA LEU A 133 -10.11 11.81 14.90
C LEU A 133 -11.41 11.06 15.18
N VAL A 134 -11.57 9.83 14.67
CA VAL A 134 -12.84 9.09 14.79
C VAL A 134 -12.95 8.28 16.05
N GLY A 135 -11.83 7.91 16.64
CA GLY A 135 -11.78 7.04 17.82
C GLY A 135 -12.16 5.57 17.52
N PRO A 136 -12.27 4.71 18.57
CA PRO A 136 -12.34 3.25 18.41
C PRO A 136 -13.54 2.74 17.62
N LYS A 137 -14.70 3.38 17.73
CA LYS A 137 -15.96 2.87 17.16
C LYS A 137 -16.04 2.88 15.64
N ARG A 138 -15.26 3.74 14.94
CA ARG A 138 -15.34 3.95 13.47
C ARG A 138 -13.99 3.80 12.74
N ARG A 139 -13.00 3.14 13.34
CA ARG A 139 -11.67 2.95 12.75
C ARG A 139 -11.74 2.24 11.39
N GLY A 140 -12.59 1.22 11.25
CA GLY A 140 -12.78 0.51 9.99
C GLY A 140 -13.28 1.41 8.87
N LEU A 141 -14.25 2.27 9.14
CA LEU A 141 -14.73 3.26 8.17
C LEU A 141 -13.64 4.27 7.79
N ALA A 142 -12.87 4.76 8.77
CA ALA A 142 -11.77 5.68 8.51
C ALA A 142 -10.69 5.07 7.61
N LEU A 143 -10.34 3.80 7.85
CA LEU A 143 -9.40 3.03 7.02
C LEU A 143 -9.96 2.83 5.60
N GLY A 144 -11.21 2.38 5.48
CA GLY A 144 -11.85 2.16 4.18
C GLY A 144 -11.91 3.43 3.34
N LEU A 145 -12.28 4.58 3.92
CA LEU A 145 -12.31 5.86 3.23
C LEU A 145 -10.89 6.36 2.89
N ASN A 146 -9.89 6.07 3.74
CA ASN A 146 -8.49 6.38 3.43
C ASN A 146 -8.04 5.67 2.17
N GLU A 147 -8.22 4.36 2.14
CA GLU A 147 -7.76 3.53 1.03
C GLU A 147 -8.53 3.83 -0.26
N ALA A 148 -9.86 4.02 -0.17
CA ALA A 148 -10.67 4.42 -1.32
C ALA A 148 -10.22 5.76 -1.92
N ALA A 149 -9.91 6.76 -1.09
CA ALA A 149 -9.39 8.04 -1.55
C ALA A 149 -7.99 7.92 -2.16
N GLY A 150 -7.09 7.16 -1.52
CA GLY A 150 -5.73 6.94 -2.01
C GLY A 150 -5.74 6.24 -3.36
N TYR A 151 -6.37 5.08 -3.48
CA TYR A 151 -6.43 4.34 -4.75
C TYR A 151 -7.32 5.00 -5.81
N GLY A 152 -8.35 5.74 -5.40
CA GLY A 152 -9.08 6.64 -6.30
C GLY A 152 -8.17 7.71 -6.91
N GLY A 153 -7.29 8.31 -6.09
CA GLY A 153 -6.26 9.24 -6.55
C GLY A 153 -5.27 8.59 -7.52
N VAL A 154 -4.80 7.36 -7.21
CA VAL A 154 -3.96 6.57 -8.14
C VAL A 154 -4.66 6.37 -9.47
N ALA A 155 -5.92 5.94 -9.45
CA ALA A 155 -6.70 5.64 -10.65
C ALA A 155 -6.87 6.87 -11.54
N VAL A 156 -7.35 7.98 -10.97
CA VAL A 156 -7.58 9.24 -11.71
C VAL A 156 -6.26 9.75 -12.30
N ALA A 157 -5.19 9.75 -11.52
CA ALA A 157 -3.90 10.25 -12.00
C ALA A 157 -3.30 9.35 -13.08
N ALA A 158 -3.43 8.02 -12.99
CA ALA A 158 -2.94 7.10 -14.01
C ALA A 158 -3.67 7.27 -15.35
N VAL A 159 -5.00 7.41 -15.32
CA VAL A 159 -5.80 7.69 -16.54
C VAL A 159 -5.44 9.05 -17.12
N ALA A 160 -5.40 10.09 -16.26
CA ALA A 160 -5.10 11.45 -16.69
C ALA A 160 -3.69 11.59 -17.28
N SER A 161 -2.67 10.99 -16.63
CA SER A 161 -1.30 11.06 -17.13
C SER A 161 -1.10 10.28 -18.43
N GLY A 162 -1.74 9.11 -18.56
CA GLY A 162 -1.72 8.35 -19.82
C GLY A 162 -2.38 9.10 -20.98
N TRP A 163 -3.54 9.73 -20.72
CA TRP A 163 -4.22 10.55 -21.72
C TRP A 163 -3.41 11.81 -22.08
N LEU A 164 -2.91 12.53 -21.08
CA LEU A 164 -2.06 13.71 -21.33
C LEU A 164 -0.77 13.33 -22.07
N ALA A 165 -0.17 12.17 -21.78
CA ALA A 165 1.03 11.68 -22.46
C ALA A 165 0.78 11.27 -23.92
N SER A 166 -0.47 11.13 -24.37
CA SER A 166 -0.77 10.95 -25.78
C SER A 166 -0.76 12.27 -26.57
N GLU A 167 -0.92 13.41 -25.88
CA GLU A 167 -0.97 14.74 -26.49
C GLU A 167 0.31 15.57 -26.23
N PHE A 168 1.00 15.31 -25.12
CA PHE A 168 2.19 16.05 -24.65
C PHE A 168 3.32 15.06 -24.33
N ALA A 169 4.55 15.59 -24.25
CA ALA A 169 5.68 14.77 -23.80
C ALA A 169 5.41 14.20 -22.39
N ALA A 170 5.51 12.90 -22.24
CA ALA A 170 5.18 12.18 -21.00
C ALA A 170 5.95 12.72 -19.78
N ARG A 171 7.21 13.13 -20.00
CA ARG A 171 8.07 13.72 -18.96
C ARG A 171 7.54 15.08 -18.50
N ASP A 172 7.08 15.93 -19.39
CA ASP A 172 6.49 17.23 -19.05
C ASP A 172 5.21 17.07 -18.24
N VAL A 173 4.38 16.09 -18.62
CA VAL A 173 3.16 15.74 -17.86
C VAL A 173 3.49 15.37 -16.42
N LEU A 174 4.49 14.51 -16.20
CA LEU A 174 4.91 14.12 -14.85
C LEU A 174 5.41 15.30 -14.03
N VAL A 175 6.21 16.17 -14.66
CA VAL A 175 6.82 17.32 -13.99
C VAL A 175 5.75 18.34 -13.58
N VAL A 176 4.90 18.74 -14.50
CA VAL A 176 3.89 19.78 -14.24
C VAL A 176 2.83 19.27 -13.28
N ALA A 177 2.24 18.11 -13.56
CA ALA A 177 1.19 17.55 -12.69
C ALA A 177 1.77 17.17 -11.31
N GLY A 178 2.96 16.57 -11.26
CA GLY A 178 3.62 16.22 -10.00
C GLY A 178 3.94 17.44 -9.13
N ALA A 179 4.42 18.53 -9.73
CA ALA A 179 4.66 19.77 -9.01
C ALA A 179 3.36 20.39 -8.47
N ILE A 180 2.30 20.43 -9.28
CA ILE A 180 0.98 20.94 -8.83
C ILE A 180 0.47 20.12 -7.65
N ILE A 181 0.52 18.79 -7.73
CA ILE A 181 0.08 17.88 -6.67
C ILE A 181 0.90 18.09 -5.40
N ALA A 182 2.23 18.08 -5.50
CA ALA A 182 3.12 18.20 -4.35
C ALA A 182 2.95 19.53 -3.63
N VAL A 183 2.92 20.65 -4.37
CA VAL A 183 2.72 21.99 -3.81
C VAL A 183 1.33 22.14 -3.19
N THR A 184 0.28 21.71 -3.89
CA THR A 184 -1.10 21.81 -3.36
C THR A 184 -1.25 21.00 -2.07
N ALA A 185 -0.79 19.75 -2.06
CA ALA A 185 -0.89 18.90 -0.88
C ALA A 185 -0.01 19.37 0.28
N LEU A 186 1.17 19.95 0.00
CA LEU A 186 1.99 20.60 1.01
C LEU A 186 1.26 21.79 1.64
N LEU A 187 0.70 22.68 0.82
CA LEU A 187 -0.03 23.86 1.32
C LEU A 187 -1.27 23.45 2.13
N LEU A 188 -2.06 22.49 1.65
CA LEU A 188 -3.19 21.95 2.40
C LEU A 188 -2.74 21.37 3.75
N SER A 189 -1.67 20.59 3.75
CA SER A 189 -1.17 19.95 4.98
C SER A 189 -0.55 20.97 5.95
N ALA A 190 0.20 21.95 5.44
CA ALA A 190 0.89 22.93 6.26
C ALA A 190 -0.07 24.01 6.83
N LEU A 191 -1.09 24.42 6.08
CA LEU A 191 -1.94 25.54 6.48
C LEU A 191 -3.21 25.10 7.19
N PHE A 192 -3.80 23.96 6.80
CA PHE A 192 -5.15 23.59 7.23
C PHE A 192 -5.24 22.32 8.07
N VAL A 193 -4.29 21.37 7.94
CA VAL A 193 -4.29 20.17 8.77
C VAL A 193 -3.86 20.51 10.20
N ARG A 194 -4.64 20.05 11.17
CA ARG A 194 -4.35 20.20 12.61
C ARG A 194 -3.71 18.91 13.15
N ASP A 195 -2.85 19.05 14.16
CA ASP A 195 -2.27 17.89 14.84
C ASP A 195 -3.34 17.12 15.64
N THR A 196 -3.20 15.80 15.72
CA THR A 196 -4.17 14.92 16.39
C THR A 196 -3.69 14.41 17.76
N ALA A 197 -2.56 14.90 18.29
CA ALA A 197 -2.02 14.47 19.57
C ALA A 197 -3.01 14.62 20.75
N ALA A 198 -3.82 15.70 20.74
CA ALA A 198 -4.83 15.93 21.77
C ALA A 198 -5.98 14.89 21.72
N HIS A 199 -6.32 14.38 20.52
CA HIS A 199 -7.32 13.31 20.36
C HIS A 199 -6.79 11.98 20.91
N VAL A 200 -5.53 11.69 20.69
CA VAL A 200 -4.84 10.50 21.27
C VAL A 200 -4.80 10.58 22.79
N ALA A 201 -4.41 11.73 23.35
CA ALA A 201 -4.40 11.92 24.80
C ALA A 201 -5.78 11.72 25.42
N LEU A 202 -6.84 12.22 24.73
CA LEU A 202 -8.22 12.02 25.17
C LEU A 202 -8.66 10.55 25.10
N GLU A 203 -8.23 9.80 24.07
CA GLU A 203 -8.53 8.38 23.96
C GLU A 203 -7.81 7.59 25.06
N GLN A 204 -6.51 7.83 25.24
CA GLN A 204 -5.70 7.19 26.30
C GLN A 204 -6.26 7.43 27.70
N ALA A 205 -6.71 8.67 28.00
CA ALA A 205 -7.33 8.98 29.28
C ALA A 205 -8.62 8.19 29.56
N ARG A 206 -9.33 7.74 28.49
CA ARG A 206 -10.52 6.89 28.60
C ARG A 206 -10.21 5.42 28.71
N ASP A 207 -9.11 4.96 28.08
CA ASP A 207 -8.73 3.55 28.02
C ASP A 207 -7.86 3.09 29.20
N HIS A 208 -7.37 4.00 30.05
CA HIS A 208 -6.51 3.66 31.21
C HIS A 208 -7.18 2.74 32.26
N ALA A 209 -8.43 2.33 32.06
CA ALA A 209 -9.12 1.40 32.94
C ALA A 209 -8.90 -0.10 32.61
N ASP A 210 -8.36 -0.47 31.42
CA ASP A 210 -8.44 -1.84 30.93
C ASP A 210 -7.13 -2.46 30.36
N ALA A 211 -5.97 -1.80 30.42
CA ALA A 211 -4.76 -2.30 29.75
C ALA A 211 -3.57 -2.54 30.70
N ASP A 212 -3.56 -3.68 31.38
CA ASP A 212 -2.34 -4.25 31.98
C ASP A 212 -1.55 -5.00 30.89
N GLY A 213 -0.37 -4.48 30.50
CA GLY A 213 0.56 -5.16 29.61
C GLY A 213 1.45 -4.22 28.79
N GLN A 214 2.64 -4.66 28.43
CA GLN A 214 3.53 -3.98 27.49
C GLN A 214 3.39 -4.59 26.07
N PRO A 215 3.49 -3.77 25.00
CA PRO A 215 3.49 -4.31 23.65
C PRO A 215 4.70 -5.23 23.41
N PRO A 216 4.56 -6.29 22.61
CA PRO A 216 5.66 -7.21 22.34
C PRO A 216 6.82 -6.48 21.67
N ALA A 217 8.06 -6.85 22.01
CA ALA A 217 9.23 -6.33 21.33
C ALA A 217 9.15 -6.62 19.81
N LEU A 218 9.64 -5.69 19.00
CA LEU A 218 9.59 -5.80 17.53
C LEU A 218 10.14 -7.15 17.01
N ARG A 219 11.23 -7.67 17.62
CA ARG A 219 11.80 -8.97 17.25
C ARG A 219 10.82 -10.15 17.46
N VAL A 220 9.97 -10.07 18.49
CA VAL A 220 8.95 -11.10 18.77
C VAL A 220 7.84 -11.00 17.73
N ALA A 221 7.32 -9.81 17.46
CA ALA A 221 6.32 -9.58 16.41
C ALA A 221 6.85 -10.02 15.04
N MET A 222 8.13 -9.72 14.72
CA MET A 222 8.78 -10.14 13.48
C MET A 222 8.84 -11.66 13.37
N ARG A 223 9.30 -12.36 14.41
CA ARG A 223 9.36 -13.82 14.44
C ARG A 223 7.99 -14.46 14.27
N ASP A 224 7.00 -13.96 15.01
CA ASP A 224 5.67 -14.53 15.07
C ASP A 224 4.92 -14.31 13.74
N ALA A 225 5.04 -13.13 13.13
CA ALA A 225 4.41 -12.80 11.85
C ALA A 225 5.15 -13.37 10.63
N SER A 226 6.43 -13.75 10.76
CA SER A 226 7.20 -14.28 9.64
C SER A 226 7.11 -15.81 9.52
N TYR A 227 7.12 -16.54 10.64
CA TYR A 227 7.18 -18.00 10.57
C TYR A 227 6.50 -18.77 11.70
N ARG A 228 6.33 -18.20 12.92
CA ARG A 228 5.88 -18.97 14.09
C ARG A 228 4.38 -19.16 14.14
N VAL A 229 3.59 -18.10 13.88
CA VAL A 229 2.12 -18.14 14.00
C VAL A 229 1.50 -18.33 12.61
N PRO A 230 0.85 -19.48 12.34
CA PRO A 230 0.33 -19.82 11.01
C PRO A 230 -0.57 -18.73 10.40
N ALA A 231 -1.51 -18.19 11.17
CA ALA A 231 -2.39 -17.12 10.68
C ALA A 231 -1.61 -15.87 10.26
N LEU A 232 -0.61 -15.46 11.06
CA LEU A 232 0.18 -14.26 10.81
C LEU A 232 1.15 -14.43 9.64
N ARG A 233 1.85 -15.58 9.55
CA ARG A 233 2.75 -15.87 8.42
C ARG A 233 1.98 -16.03 7.10
N SER A 234 0.78 -16.65 7.13
CA SER A 234 -0.11 -16.74 5.98
C SER A 234 -0.54 -15.34 5.50
N CYS A 235 -0.86 -14.42 6.42
CA CYS A 235 -1.18 -13.03 6.08
C CYS A 235 0.03 -12.29 5.53
N SER A 236 1.22 -12.47 6.12
CA SER A 236 2.44 -11.76 5.70
C SER A 236 2.87 -12.17 4.30
N GLN A 237 2.89 -13.48 3.98
CA GLN A 237 3.24 -13.95 2.65
C GLN A 237 2.17 -13.58 1.61
N ALA A 238 0.86 -13.67 1.93
CA ALA A 238 -0.19 -13.26 1.00
C ALA A 238 -0.15 -11.75 0.74
N GLY A 239 0.15 -10.93 1.75
CA GLY A 239 0.37 -9.49 1.59
C GLY A 239 1.57 -9.18 0.70
N LEU A 240 2.69 -9.90 0.87
CA LEU A 240 3.87 -9.76 0.02
C LEU A 240 3.54 -10.08 -1.45
N VAL A 241 2.88 -11.22 -1.70
CA VAL A 241 2.52 -11.64 -3.07
C VAL A 241 1.47 -10.70 -3.67
N ASN A 242 0.52 -10.18 -2.88
CA ASN A 242 -0.43 -9.16 -3.36
C ASN A 242 0.30 -7.90 -3.86
N ASN A 243 1.28 -7.37 -3.12
CA ASN A 243 2.05 -6.21 -3.57
C ASN A 243 3.11 -6.54 -4.63
N LEU A 244 3.51 -7.79 -4.76
CA LEU A 244 4.28 -8.26 -5.92
C LEU A 244 3.45 -8.11 -7.20
N ASN A 245 2.14 -8.44 -7.15
CA ASN A 245 1.21 -8.22 -8.25
C ASN A 245 1.04 -6.73 -8.58
N ASP A 246 1.07 -5.83 -7.57
CA ASP A 246 1.07 -4.38 -7.79
C ASP A 246 2.31 -3.93 -8.57
N ALA A 247 3.49 -4.43 -8.20
CA ALA A 247 4.74 -4.09 -8.89
C ALA A 247 4.72 -4.56 -10.35
N LEU A 248 4.17 -5.75 -10.63
CA LEU A 248 3.95 -6.24 -11.99
C LEU A 248 2.95 -5.36 -12.73
N ALA A 249 1.78 -5.06 -12.13
CA ALA A 249 0.71 -4.28 -12.75
C ALA A 249 1.14 -2.85 -13.11
N TRP A 250 1.98 -2.23 -12.27
CA TRP A 250 2.43 -0.85 -12.46
C TRP A 250 3.79 -0.72 -13.15
N GLY A 251 4.52 -1.81 -13.29
CA GLY A 251 5.83 -1.81 -13.94
C GLY A 251 5.81 -2.52 -15.28
N LEU A 252 5.46 -3.80 -15.27
CA LEU A 252 5.57 -4.65 -16.44
C LEU A 252 4.38 -4.54 -17.40
N VAL A 253 3.15 -4.41 -16.87
CA VAL A 253 1.94 -4.36 -17.72
C VAL A 253 1.95 -3.17 -18.67
N PRO A 254 2.37 -1.94 -18.30
CA PRO A 254 2.56 -0.86 -19.25
C PRO A 254 3.51 -1.20 -20.41
N LEU A 255 4.63 -1.84 -20.11
CA LEU A 255 5.60 -2.29 -21.13
C LEU A 255 5.00 -3.39 -22.03
N PHE A 256 4.29 -4.33 -21.43
CA PHE A 256 3.61 -5.41 -22.15
C PHE A 256 2.59 -4.86 -23.15
N LEU A 257 1.73 -3.95 -22.72
CA LEU A 257 0.70 -3.34 -23.57
C LEU A 257 1.33 -2.49 -24.69
N ALA A 258 2.31 -1.66 -24.37
CA ALA A 258 3.01 -0.83 -25.36
C ALA A 258 3.76 -1.68 -26.39
N ALA A 259 4.36 -2.80 -25.99
CA ALA A 259 5.02 -3.74 -26.91
C ALA A 259 4.03 -4.39 -27.91
N HIS A 260 2.73 -4.40 -27.57
CA HIS A 260 1.64 -4.88 -28.46
C HIS A 260 0.87 -3.76 -29.15
N GLY A 261 1.42 -2.54 -29.16
CA GLY A 261 0.89 -1.41 -29.92
C GLY A 261 -0.17 -0.58 -29.19
N ALA A 262 -0.39 -0.78 -27.90
CA ALA A 262 -1.30 0.07 -27.12
C ALA A 262 -0.74 1.49 -27.00
N SER A 263 -1.61 2.49 -27.20
CA SER A 263 -1.29 3.90 -26.98
C SER A 263 -1.08 4.23 -25.49
N ALA A 264 -0.41 5.34 -25.20
CA ALA A 264 -0.22 5.82 -23.81
C ALA A 264 -1.56 6.01 -23.08
N ALA A 265 -2.60 6.47 -23.78
CA ALA A 265 -3.94 6.62 -23.23
C ALA A 265 -4.56 5.26 -22.83
N GLU A 266 -4.42 4.24 -23.67
CA GLU A 266 -4.90 2.88 -23.37
C GLU A 266 -4.12 2.24 -22.21
N VAL A 267 -2.81 2.42 -22.17
CA VAL A 267 -1.97 1.99 -21.04
C VAL A 267 -2.43 2.67 -19.75
N GLY A 268 -2.65 3.99 -19.77
CA GLY A 268 -3.13 4.75 -18.62
C GLY A 268 -4.52 4.31 -18.17
N LEU A 269 -5.42 4.01 -19.11
CA LEU A 269 -6.75 3.49 -18.79
C LEU A 269 -6.66 2.14 -18.06
N VAL A 270 -5.91 1.18 -18.59
CA VAL A 270 -5.74 -0.14 -17.95
C VAL A 270 -5.07 0.00 -16.58
N ALA A 271 -4.02 0.83 -16.47
CA ALA A 271 -3.31 1.10 -15.22
C ALA A 271 -4.21 1.75 -14.16
N GLY A 272 -5.22 2.54 -14.58
CA GLY A 272 -6.18 3.19 -13.68
C GLY A 272 -7.35 2.30 -13.27
N ILE A 273 -7.81 1.37 -14.12
CA ILE A 273 -8.92 0.44 -13.83
C ILE A 273 -8.60 -0.39 -12.57
N TYR A 274 -7.41 -0.95 -12.49
CA TYR A 274 -6.99 -1.79 -11.38
C TYR A 274 -7.17 -1.12 -10.01
N PRO A 275 -6.55 0.04 -9.71
CA PRO A 275 -6.70 0.71 -8.43
C PRO A 275 -8.11 1.31 -8.23
N ALA A 276 -8.85 1.66 -9.29
CA ALA A 276 -10.24 2.10 -9.18
C ALA A 276 -11.13 0.99 -8.62
N VAL A 277 -11.08 -0.20 -9.20
CA VAL A 277 -11.87 -1.36 -8.76
C VAL A 277 -11.43 -1.79 -7.37
N TRP A 278 -10.13 -1.81 -7.09
CA TRP A 278 -9.61 -2.10 -5.77
C TRP A 278 -10.12 -1.11 -4.74
N GLY A 279 -9.95 0.20 -4.96
CA GLY A 279 -10.36 1.26 -4.03
C GLY A 279 -11.86 1.23 -3.71
N LEU A 280 -12.71 1.06 -4.73
CA LEU A 280 -14.16 0.99 -4.56
C LEU A 280 -14.59 -0.33 -3.89
N GLY A 281 -14.01 -1.45 -4.30
CA GLY A 281 -14.36 -2.79 -3.81
C GLY A 281 -14.05 -2.99 -2.33
N GLN A 282 -13.04 -2.31 -1.78
CA GLN A 282 -12.70 -2.40 -0.36
C GLN A 282 -13.82 -1.98 0.59
N ILE A 283 -14.69 -1.05 0.16
CA ILE A 283 -15.79 -0.55 0.99
C ILE A 283 -16.73 -1.70 1.37
N GLY A 284 -16.98 -2.62 0.43
CA GLY A 284 -17.83 -3.79 0.65
C GLY A 284 -17.10 -5.01 1.22
N ALA A 285 -15.86 -5.23 0.81
CA ALA A 285 -15.10 -6.45 1.12
C ALA A 285 -14.86 -6.64 2.62
N GLY A 286 -14.58 -5.57 3.37
CA GLY A 286 -14.45 -5.63 4.82
C GLY A 286 -15.69 -6.19 5.51
N HIS A 287 -16.86 -5.65 5.16
CA HIS A 287 -18.14 -6.11 5.70
C HIS A 287 -18.48 -7.55 5.27
N TRP A 288 -18.14 -7.91 4.04
CA TRP A 288 -18.34 -9.26 3.53
C TRP A 288 -17.44 -10.27 4.25
N SER A 289 -16.21 -9.90 4.58
CA SER A 289 -15.27 -10.74 5.33
C SER A 289 -15.71 -11.04 6.77
N ASP A 290 -16.52 -10.15 7.37
CA ASP A 290 -17.12 -10.39 8.69
C ASP A 290 -18.20 -11.49 8.66
N ARG A 291 -18.88 -11.67 7.51
CA ARG A 291 -19.96 -12.63 7.34
C ARG A 291 -19.47 -14.00 6.85
N VAL A 292 -18.60 -14.02 5.85
CA VAL A 292 -18.12 -15.24 5.18
C VAL A 292 -16.88 -15.82 5.88
N GLY A 293 -16.17 -14.98 6.65
CA GLY A 293 -14.91 -15.32 7.30
C GLY A 293 -13.69 -14.82 6.52
N ARG A 294 -12.58 -14.66 7.21
CA ARG A 294 -11.34 -14.06 6.66
C ARG A 294 -10.69 -14.98 5.62
N LYS A 295 -10.45 -16.24 5.99
CA LYS A 295 -9.74 -17.21 5.15
C LYS A 295 -10.38 -17.42 3.77
N PRO A 296 -11.69 -17.70 3.64
CA PRO A 296 -12.31 -17.91 2.33
C PRO A 296 -12.16 -16.72 1.38
N LEU A 297 -12.27 -15.48 1.91
CA LEU A 297 -12.13 -14.29 1.09
C LEU A 297 -10.68 -14.05 0.63
N ILE A 298 -9.69 -14.29 1.50
CA ILE A 298 -8.28 -14.19 1.13
C ILE A 298 -7.97 -15.20 0.02
N VAL A 299 -8.37 -16.46 0.20
CA VAL A 299 -8.15 -17.52 -0.80
C VAL A 299 -8.83 -17.17 -2.13
N ALA A 300 -10.13 -16.83 -2.09
CA ALA A 300 -10.88 -16.46 -3.29
C ALA A 300 -10.23 -15.25 -4.01
N GLY A 301 -9.87 -14.21 -3.27
CA GLY A 301 -9.23 -13.03 -3.83
C GLY A 301 -7.88 -13.32 -4.47
N MET A 302 -7.03 -14.15 -3.85
CA MET A 302 -5.76 -14.58 -4.43
C MET A 302 -5.96 -15.42 -5.70
N LEU A 303 -6.94 -16.32 -5.72
CA LEU A 303 -7.25 -17.13 -6.91
C LEU A 303 -7.85 -16.27 -8.04
N VAL A 304 -8.68 -15.28 -7.73
CA VAL A 304 -9.19 -14.31 -8.72
C VAL A 304 -8.04 -13.50 -9.31
N GLN A 305 -7.09 -13.02 -8.49
CA GLN A 305 -5.89 -12.33 -8.97
C GLN A 305 -5.05 -13.25 -9.87
N ALA A 306 -4.83 -14.49 -9.47
CA ALA A 306 -4.09 -15.48 -10.28
C ALA A 306 -4.78 -15.71 -11.63
N GLY A 307 -6.11 -15.88 -11.65
CA GLY A 307 -6.89 -16.02 -12.87
C GLY A 307 -6.83 -14.77 -13.76
N ALA A 308 -6.85 -13.58 -13.17
CA ALA A 308 -6.68 -12.31 -13.87
C ALA A 308 -5.32 -12.22 -14.58
N LEU A 309 -4.25 -12.59 -13.87
CA LEU A 309 -2.90 -12.61 -14.43
C LEU A 309 -2.75 -13.69 -15.50
N ALA A 310 -3.33 -14.88 -15.30
CA ALA A 310 -3.32 -15.94 -16.32
C ALA A 310 -4.06 -15.49 -17.60
N LEU A 311 -5.21 -14.82 -17.46
CA LEU A 311 -5.94 -14.22 -18.58
C LEU A 311 -5.08 -13.18 -19.32
N LEU A 312 -4.38 -12.31 -18.57
CA LEU A 312 -3.49 -11.31 -19.14
C LEU A 312 -2.31 -11.97 -19.88
N ALA A 313 -1.73 -13.02 -19.33
CA ALA A 313 -0.59 -13.74 -19.95
C ALA A 313 -0.92 -14.30 -21.35
N VAL A 314 -2.18 -14.75 -21.57
CA VAL A 314 -2.63 -15.31 -22.85
C VAL A 314 -3.32 -14.28 -23.76
N SER A 315 -3.44 -13.02 -23.32
CA SER A 315 -4.22 -11.99 -24.03
C SER A 315 -3.57 -11.46 -25.30
N SER A 316 -2.32 -11.78 -25.59
CA SER A 316 -1.54 -11.19 -26.68
C SER A 316 -1.57 -9.65 -26.69
N GLY A 317 -1.68 -9.01 -25.52
CA GLY A 317 -1.69 -7.56 -25.36
C GLY A 317 -2.98 -6.85 -25.79
N THR A 318 -4.06 -7.58 -26.08
CA THR A 318 -5.34 -6.98 -26.45
C THR A 318 -5.88 -6.11 -25.29
N VAL A 319 -6.03 -4.81 -25.52
CA VAL A 319 -6.40 -3.80 -24.50
C VAL A 319 -7.72 -4.17 -23.78
N GLY A 320 -8.74 -4.64 -24.53
CA GLY A 320 -10.01 -5.05 -23.94
C GLY A 320 -9.86 -6.21 -22.95
N VAL A 321 -9.04 -7.22 -23.28
CA VAL A 321 -8.76 -8.35 -22.37
C VAL A 321 -7.93 -7.90 -21.17
N ALA A 322 -6.96 -7.01 -21.38
CA ALA A 322 -6.17 -6.41 -20.30
C ALA A 322 -7.05 -5.59 -19.35
N ALA A 323 -8.03 -4.85 -19.86
CA ALA A 323 -9.00 -4.12 -19.04
C ALA A 323 -9.86 -5.07 -18.17
N VAL A 324 -10.33 -6.19 -18.73
CA VAL A 324 -11.04 -7.22 -17.95
C VAL A 324 -10.12 -7.84 -16.90
N ALA A 325 -8.87 -8.15 -17.25
CA ALA A 325 -7.88 -8.65 -16.30
C ALA A 325 -7.62 -7.64 -15.18
N ALA A 326 -7.53 -6.32 -15.48
CA ALA A 326 -7.37 -5.27 -14.49
C ALA A 326 -8.58 -5.16 -13.54
N VAL A 327 -9.81 -5.33 -14.04
CA VAL A 327 -11.02 -5.40 -13.21
C VAL A 327 -10.95 -6.59 -12.25
N LEU A 328 -10.63 -7.78 -12.76
CA LEU A 328 -10.53 -8.99 -11.94
C LEU A 328 -9.40 -8.88 -10.91
N LEU A 329 -8.23 -8.35 -11.32
CA LEU A 329 -7.10 -8.14 -10.43
C LEU A 329 -7.48 -7.18 -9.29
N GLY A 330 -8.16 -6.07 -9.62
CA GLY A 330 -8.64 -5.10 -8.64
C GLY A 330 -9.69 -5.68 -7.70
N ALA A 331 -10.64 -6.46 -8.21
CA ALA A 331 -11.64 -7.15 -7.41
C ALA A 331 -11.00 -8.17 -6.45
N GLY A 332 -10.05 -8.98 -6.95
CA GLY A 332 -9.29 -9.91 -6.12
C GLY A 332 -8.52 -9.20 -5.01
N THR A 333 -7.82 -8.10 -5.33
CA THR A 333 -7.07 -7.29 -4.35
C THR A 333 -8.00 -6.65 -3.32
N ALA A 334 -9.19 -6.18 -3.73
CA ALA A 334 -10.20 -5.64 -2.81
C ALA A 334 -10.68 -6.67 -1.78
N LEU A 335 -10.79 -7.95 -2.16
CA LEU A 335 -11.14 -9.04 -1.24
C LEU A 335 -9.99 -9.36 -0.27
N VAL A 336 -8.76 -9.29 -0.73
CA VAL A 336 -7.56 -9.70 0.03
C VAL A 336 -7.13 -8.63 1.02
N TYR A 337 -6.90 -7.40 0.55
CA TYR A 337 -6.16 -6.37 1.29
C TYR A 337 -6.77 -6.01 2.65
N PRO A 338 -8.06 -5.59 2.77
CA PRO A 338 -8.65 -5.27 4.07
C PRO A 338 -8.82 -6.52 4.94
N THR A 339 -9.03 -7.67 4.32
CA THR A 339 -9.25 -8.94 5.01
C THR A 339 -8.00 -9.45 5.70
N LEU A 340 -6.81 -9.24 5.12
CA LEU A 340 -5.52 -9.57 5.74
C LEU A 340 -5.29 -8.77 7.03
N ILE A 341 -5.55 -7.45 7.00
CA ILE A 341 -5.40 -6.60 8.19
C ILE A 341 -6.40 -7.00 9.28
N ALA A 342 -7.64 -7.32 8.90
CA ALA A 342 -8.66 -7.81 9.82
C ALA A 342 -8.26 -9.16 10.44
N ALA A 343 -7.77 -10.11 9.63
CA ALA A 343 -7.31 -11.41 10.10
C ALA A 343 -6.15 -11.31 11.10
N ILE A 344 -5.19 -10.40 10.86
CA ILE A 344 -4.12 -10.11 11.81
C ILE A 344 -4.68 -9.55 13.11
N SER A 345 -5.59 -8.59 13.01
CA SER A 345 -6.20 -7.96 14.19
C SER A 345 -7.03 -8.93 15.03
N ASP A 346 -7.63 -9.93 14.38
CA ASP A 346 -8.39 -11.01 15.04
C ASP A 346 -7.48 -12.06 15.69
N SER A 347 -6.21 -12.15 15.25
CA SER A 347 -5.25 -13.18 15.66
C SER A 347 -4.34 -12.76 16.85
N VAL A 348 -4.39 -11.50 17.27
CA VAL A 348 -3.52 -10.97 18.33
C VAL A 348 -4.29 -10.15 19.35
N SER A 349 -3.76 -10.04 20.56
CA SER A 349 -4.32 -9.15 21.60
C SER A 349 -4.29 -7.67 21.17
N PRO A 350 -5.16 -6.81 21.69
CA PRO A 350 -5.19 -5.38 21.34
C PRO A 350 -3.83 -4.69 21.45
N ILE A 351 -3.05 -5.01 22.46
CA ILE A 351 -1.73 -4.41 22.74
C ILE A 351 -0.66 -4.85 21.72
N ALA A 352 -0.79 -6.05 21.13
CA ALA A 352 0.12 -6.59 20.13
C ALA A 352 -0.24 -6.18 18.69
N ARG A 353 -1.43 -5.58 18.43
CA ARG A 353 -1.91 -5.26 17.08
C ARG A 353 -0.98 -4.32 16.35
N ALA A 354 -0.60 -3.21 16.97
CA ALA A 354 0.19 -2.18 16.31
C ALA A 354 1.56 -2.70 15.82
N PRO A 355 2.39 -3.35 16.65
CA PRO A 355 3.66 -3.91 16.20
C PRO A 355 3.46 -5.03 15.16
N THR A 356 2.45 -5.89 15.30
CA THR A 356 2.19 -6.99 14.33
C THR A 356 1.74 -6.46 12.97
N VAL A 357 0.86 -5.46 12.93
CA VAL A 357 0.45 -4.79 11.69
C VAL A 357 1.64 -4.05 11.06
N GLY A 358 2.53 -3.48 11.87
CA GLY A 358 3.77 -2.87 11.38
C GLY A 358 4.67 -3.87 10.64
N VAL A 359 4.86 -5.06 11.20
CA VAL A 359 5.61 -6.16 10.57
C VAL A 359 4.91 -6.66 9.29
N TYR A 360 3.60 -6.83 9.32
CA TYR A 360 2.82 -7.19 8.14
C TYR A 360 3.03 -6.16 7.01
N ARG A 361 2.94 -4.86 7.31
CA ARG A 361 3.17 -3.79 6.33
C ARG A 361 4.58 -3.83 5.76
N PHE A 362 5.58 -4.14 6.57
CA PHE A 362 6.95 -4.33 6.10
C PHE A 362 7.02 -5.47 5.06
N TRP A 363 6.45 -6.65 5.35
CA TRP A 363 6.42 -7.76 4.41
C TRP A 363 5.62 -7.44 3.16
N ARG A 364 4.45 -6.82 3.33
CA ARG A 364 3.62 -6.39 2.22
C ARG A 364 4.38 -5.44 1.28
N ASP A 365 4.98 -4.38 1.83
CA ASP A 365 5.66 -3.37 1.01
C ASP A 365 6.98 -3.91 0.42
N SER A 366 7.60 -4.94 1.02
CA SER A 366 8.69 -5.71 0.41
C SER A 366 8.25 -6.43 -0.88
N GLY A 367 6.94 -6.64 -1.07
CA GLY A 367 6.37 -7.14 -2.32
C GLY A 367 6.68 -6.27 -3.53
N TYR A 368 6.79 -4.94 -3.38
CA TYR A 368 7.24 -4.05 -4.46
C TYR A 368 8.68 -4.34 -4.88
N VAL A 369 9.54 -4.64 -3.90
CA VAL A 369 10.95 -4.96 -4.16
C VAL A 369 11.05 -6.30 -4.89
N VAL A 370 10.47 -7.34 -4.30
CA VAL A 370 10.48 -8.70 -4.87
C VAL A 370 9.81 -8.72 -6.23
N GLY A 371 8.64 -8.04 -6.36
CA GLY A 371 7.88 -7.97 -7.60
C GLY A 371 8.60 -7.22 -8.70
N GLY A 372 9.23 -6.08 -8.39
CA GLY A 372 10.00 -5.31 -9.35
C GLY A 372 11.22 -6.09 -9.87
N LEU A 373 11.99 -6.71 -8.95
CA LEU A 373 13.13 -7.55 -9.32
C LEU A 373 12.71 -8.79 -10.13
N MET A 374 11.73 -9.55 -9.64
CA MET A 374 11.27 -10.75 -10.32
C MET A 374 10.66 -10.43 -11.69
N SER A 375 9.75 -9.43 -11.75
CA SER A 375 9.12 -9.06 -13.02
C SER A 375 10.14 -8.60 -14.04
N GLY A 376 11.14 -7.80 -13.63
CA GLY A 376 12.19 -7.33 -14.53
C GLY A 376 13.09 -8.47 -15.03
N MET A 377 13.66 -9.25 -14.12
CA MET A 377 14.60 -10.33 -14.47
C MET A 377 13.94 -11.45 -15.29
N LEU A 378 12.71 -11.83 -14.91
CA LEU A 378 11.99 -12.86 -15.67
C LEU A 378 11.56 -12.32 -17.04
N ALA A 379 11.20 -11.05 -17.17
CA ALA A 379 10.82 -10.47 -18.46
C ALA A 379 11.99 -10.44 -19.44
N ASP A 380 13.21 -10.21 -18.96
CA ASP A 380 14.41 -10.23 -19.79
C ASP A 380 14.77 -11.65 -20.27
N THR A 381 14.28 -12.70 -19.62
CA THR A 381 14.58 -14.11 -19.95
C THR A 381 13.41 -14.86 -20.58
N LEU A 382 12.19 -14.70 -20.05
CA LEU A 382 10.98 -15.43 -20.47
C LEU A 382 10.03 -14.56 -21.31
N GLY A 383 10.35 -13.28 -21.50
CA GLY A 383 9.44 -12.30 -22.09
C GLY A 383 8.27 -11.93 -21.14
N TYR A 384 7.45 -10.98 -21.57
CA TYR A 384 6.36 -10.45 -20.75
C TYR A 384 5.30 -11.49 -20.40
N GLY A 385 4.79 -12.23 -21.40
CA GLY A 385 3.76 -13.25 -21.19
C GLY A 385 4.21 -14.38 -20.27
N GLY A 386 5.43 -14.88 -20.45
CA GLY A 386 6.03 -15.92 -19.58
C GLY A 386 6.16 -15.43 -18.12
N THR A 387 6.61 -14.19 -17.93
CA THR A 387 6.72 -13.57 -16.60
C THR A 387 5.36 -13.45 -15.91
N ILE A 388 4.35 -12.94 -16.61
CA ILE A 388 3.00 -12.80 -16.07
C ILE A 388 2.44 -14.18 -15.69
N ALA A 389 2.68 -15.21 -16.51
CA ALA A 389 2.25 -16.58 -16.21
C ALA A 389 2.94 -17.16 -14.96
N VAL A 390 4.24 -16.95 -14.77
CA VAL A 390 4.96 -17.36 -13.56
C VAL A 390 4.40 -16.68 -12.32
N ILE A 391 4.15 -15.37 -12.39
CA ILE A 391 3.59 -14.62 -11.26
C ILE A 391 2.14 -15.03 -10.98
N ALA A 392 1.35 -15.36 -12.01
CA ALA A 392 0.03 -15.96 -11.84
C ALA A 392 0.10 -17.27 -11.04
N GLY A 393 1.05 -18.15 -11.38
CA GLY A 393 1.30 -19.39 -10.65
C GLY A 393 1.71 -19.16 -9.19
N LEU A 394 2.60 -18.20 -8.93
CA LEU A 394 2.99 -17.81 -7.57
C LEU A 394 1.81 -17.27 -6.77
N THR A 395 0.95 -16.47 -7.40
CA THR A 395 -0.24 -15.91 -6.77
C THR A 395 -1.25 -17.00 -6.42
N ALA A 396 -1.46 -17.96 -7.31
CA ALA A 396 -2.28 -19.15 -7.03
C ALA A 396 -1.69 -19.98 -5.88
N GLY A 397 -0.38 -20.24 -5.92
CA GLY A 397 0.36 -20.95 -4.86
C GLY A 397 0.23 -20.26 -3.50
N SER A 398 0.30 -18.92 -3.47
CA SER A 398 0.06 -18.13 -2.25
C SER A 398 -1.37 -18.29 -1.72
N GLY A 399 -2.37 -18.26 -2.59
CA GLY A 399 -3.76 -18.52 -2.20
C GLY A 399 -3.96 -19.94 -1.64
N LEU A 400 -3.35 -20.94 -2.27
CA LEU A 400 -3.37 -22.32 -1.78
C LEU A 400 -2.63 -22.46 -0.44
N TRP A 401 -1.49 -21.78 -0.26
CA TRP A 401 -0.82 -21.74 1.04
C TRP A 401 -1.77 -21.25 2.14
N VAL A 402 -2.48 -20.13 1.91
CA VAL A 402 -3.47 -19.65 2.88
C VAL A 402 -4.56 -20.70 3.12
N ALA A 403 -5.00 -21.40 2.07
CA ALA A 403 -6.04 -22.44 2.19
C ALA A 403 -5.62 -23.59 3.10
N PHE A 404 -4.34 -23.97 3.11
CA PHE A 404 -3.84 -25.09 3.92
C PHE A 404 -3.30 -24.64 5.28
N ASP A 405 -2.55 -23.52 5.35
CA ASP A 405 -1.81 -23.10 6.53
C ASP A 405 -2.64 -22.26 7.50
N MET A 406 -3.54 -21.39 7.00
CA MET A 406 -4.33 -20.52 7.85
C MET A 406 -5.45 -21.27 8.56
N PRO A 407 -5.59 -21.21 9.90
CA PRO A 407 -6.67 -21.84 10.64
C PRO A 407 -8.06 -21.32 10.23
N THR A 408 -9.07 -22.22 10.18
CA THR A 408 -10.43 -21.88 9.74
C THR A 408 -11.29 -21.27 10.86
N ARG A 409 -10.98 -21.55 12.12
CA ARG A 409 -11.68 -21.00 13.29
C ARG A 409 -10.88 -19.83 13.84
N GLY A 410 -11.58 -18.72 14.12
CA GLY A 410 -10.97 -17.55 14.76
C GLY A 410 -10.20 -18.00 15.99
N LEU A 411 -8.93 -17.66 16.04
CA LEU A 411 -8.10 -17.70 17.22
C LEU A 411 -8.67 -16.67 18.23
N ARG A 412 -9.78 -17.01 18.90
CA ARG A 412 -9.91 -16.52 20.27
C ARG A 412 -8.78 -17.22 20.99
N ALA A 413 -7.80 -16.42 21.42
CA ALA A 413 -6.71 -16.87 22.25
C ALA A 413 -7.28 -17.64 23.45
N ASP A 414 -7.32 -18.97 23.32
CA ASP A 414 -7.28 -19.81 24.52
C ASP A 414 -6.00 -19.40 25.20
N GLY A 415 -6.09 -18.93 26.47
CA GLY A 415 -5.14 -18.19 27.30
C GLY A 415 -3.66 -18.57 27.34
N ASN A 416 -3.10 -19.17 26.30
CA ASN A 416 -1.73 -19.65 26.24
C ASN A 416 -0.70 -18.65 25.64
N TYR A 417 -1.13 -17.43 25.25
CA TYR A 417 -0.16 -16.39 24.88
C TYR A 417 0.55 -15.78 26.12
N SER A 418 -0.04 -15.93 27.32
CA SER A 418 0.55 -15.52 28.60
C SER A 418 1.59 -16.51 29.17
N ALA A 419 1.53 -17.79 28.80
CA ALA A 419 2.45 -18.80 29.35
C ALA A 419 3.90 -18.67 28.83
N GLY A 420 4.11 -18.24 27.58
CA GLY A 420 5.46 -18.07 27.02
C GLY A 420 6.20 -16.81 27.53
N VAL A 421 5.49 -15.81 28.03
CA VAL A 421 6.09 -14.58 28.60
C VAL A 421 6.43 -14.78 30.08
N THR A 422 5.64 -15.60 30.81
CA THR A 422 5.86 -15.90 32.21
C THR A 422 7.07 -16.83 32.44
N GLU A 423 7.31 -17.80 31.56
CA GLU A 423 8.48 -18.68 31.64
C GLU A 423 9.80 -17.96 31.36
N ALA A 424 9.84 -17.02 30.42
CA ALA A 424 11.03 -16.21 30.14
C ALA A 424 11.35 -15.21 31.28
N SER A 425 10.33 -14.72 32.01
CA SER A 425 10.49 -13.84 33.15
C SER A 425 10.89 -14.60 34.42
N ALA A 426 10.48 -15.86 34.56
CA ALA A 426 10.89 -16.69 35.71
C ALA A 426 12.35 -17.18 35.58
N ALA A 427 12.80 -17.48 34.37
CA ALA A 427 14.18 -17.90 34.10
C ALA A 427 15.22 -16.77 34.29
N SER A 428 14.80 -15.49 34.17
CA SER A 428 15.71 -14.34 34.37
C SER A 428 15.82 -13.85 35.83
N ARG A 429 15.07 -14.44 36.77
CA ARG A 429 15.14 -14.12 38.20
C ARG A 429 15.86 -15.17 39.05
N LEU A 430 16.35 -16.23 38.43
CA LEU A 430 17.09 -17.32 39.09
C LEU A 430 18.52 -17.53 38.54
N GLY A 431 19.05 -16.52 37.81
CA GLY A 431 20.43 -16.49 37.33
C GLY A 431 21.18 -15.25 37.81
#